data_bbc580fb98e60911cadaabda7ad0e158
#
_entry.id   bbc580fb98e60911cadaabda7ad0e158
#
_cell.length_a   1.000
_cell.length_b   1.000
_cell.length_c   1.000
_cell.angle_alpha   90.00
_cell.angle_beta   90.00
_cell.angle_gamma   90.00
#
_symmetry.space_group_name_H-M   'P 1'
#
loop_
_entity.id
_entity.type
_entity.pdbx_description
1 polymer ?
#
loop_
_entity_poly.entity_id
_entity_poly.type
_entity_poly.pdbx_seq_one_letter_code
_entity_poly.pdbx_strand_id
1 'polypeptide(L)'
;NPSGARTGAGAVAVYTGKPGEESIYEEHRYPLPFASIEWNEAAGGSGAAWRGAALHVIPSLVAGGNRPDQWWALGVAAREQATESAMLSGPCASNGRHSVVKARQDKFLEYPDVWMRLRPGMVVEKTFFLEAYPVARQGAGFQTPLRTALRRYGPFSLQGLPGYDQTIRDKYQFACARFRDREQDPGFEMFPDFVGGTHYVMGWCGQAAAAGAALLTLDKRLGDPRAVSMAVRSLNHLAKA
;
A
#
# COMPACT_ATOMS: atom_id res chain seq x y z
N ASN A 1 3.14 6.57 5.53
CA ASN A 1 4.44 5.88 5.60
C ASN A 1 5.47 6.82 6.22
N PRO A 2 5.92 6.58 7.45
CA PRO A 2 6.82 7.49 8.16
C PRO A 2 8.24 7.53 7.56
N SER A 3 8.60 6.61 6.69
CA SER A 3 9.96 6.54 6.16
C SER A 3 10.22 7.49 4.99
N GLY A 4 9.20 8.00 4.33
CA GLY A 4 9.37 8.82 3.12
C GLY A 4 10.16 8.15 2.01
N ALA A 5 10.45 6.87 2.15
CA ALA A 5 11.27 6.14 1.22
C ALA A 5 10.50 5.81 -0.06
N ARG A 6 11.11 5.98 -1.21
CA ARG A 6 10.61 5.41 -2.44
C ARG A 6 10.84 3.91 -2.39
N THR A 7 9.80 3.14 -2.59
CA THR A 7 9.89 1.70 -2.66
C THR A 7 10.00 1.27 -4.12
N GLY A 8 11.20 0.96 -4.58
CA GLY A 8 11.44 0.31 -5.85
C GLY A 8 11.10 1.08 -7.13
N ALA A 9 11.45 0.52 -8.25
CA ALA A 9 11.09 1.04 -9.56
C ALA A 9 9.58 0.88 -9.80
N GLY A 10 8.88 1.98 -9.96
CA GLY A 10 7.42 2.03 -10.08
C GLY A 10 6.69 2.28 -8.78
N ALA A 11 7.41 2.64 -7.75
CA ALA A 11 6.85 2.94 -6.47
C ALA A 11 6.03 4.22 -6.46
N VAL A 12 5.00 4.16 -5.71
CA VAL A 12 4.19 5.29 -5.31
C VAL A 12 5.10 6.28 -4.57
N ALA A 13 5.05 7.55 -4.95
CA ALA A 13 5.74 8.60 -4.22
C ALA A 13 5.21 8.61 -2.77
N VAL A 14 6.12 8.60 -1.83
CA VAL A 14 5.78 8.59 -0.42
C VAL A 14 5.92 10.01 0.11
N TYR A 15 4.89 10.47 0.81
CA TYR A 15 4.92 11.75 1.48
C TYR A 15 6.02 11.77 2.56
N THR A 16 6.94 12.70 2.46
CA THR A 16 8.07 12.85 3.40
C THR A 16 7.91 14.04 4.35
N GLY A 17 6.88 14.87 4.12
CA GLY A 17 6.64 16.09 4.90
C GLY A 17 7.57 17.24 4.56
N LYS A 18 8.31 17.16 3.46
CA LYS A 18 9.11 18.29 2.99
C LYS A 18 8.21 19.43 2.51
N PRO A 19 8.61 20.70 2.74
CA PRO A 19 7.86 21.84 2.22
C PRO A 19 7.54 21.69 0.73
N GLY A 20 6.29 21.98 0.34
CA GLY A 20 5.80 21.85 -1.03
C GLY A 20 5.43 20.44 -1.48
N GLU A 21 5.63 19.43 -0.62
CA GLU A 21 5.27 18.05 -0.95
C GLU A 21 3.78 17.79 -0.74
N GLU A 22 3.17 17.10 -1.70
CA GLU A 22 1.78 16.62 -1.61
C GLU A 22 1.70 15.14 -1.97
N SER A 23 0.77 14.48 -1.30
CA SER A 23 0.45 13.07 -1.52
C SER A 23 -1.07 12.90 -1.41
N ILE A 24 -1.76 13.10 -2.52
CA ILE A 24 -3.21 13.09 -2.62
C ILE A 24 -3.59 12.06 -3.69
N TYR A 25 -4.21 10.98 -3.26
CA TYR A 25 -4.59 9.88 -4.13
C TYR A 25 -6.09 9.65 -4.10
N GLU A 26 -6.60 8.98 -5.12
CA GLU A 26 -7.99 8.57 -5.14
C GLU A 26 -8.33 7.70 -3.94
N GLU A 27 -9.48 7.96 -3.36
CA GLU A 27 -9.93 7.36 -2.11
C GLU A 27 -10.01 5.84 -2.15
N HIS A 28 -10.40 5.26 -3.28
CA HIS A 28 -10.52 3.82 -3.46
C HIS A 28 -9.18 3.06 -3.39
N ARG A 29 -8.06 3.79 -3.47
CA ARG A 29 -6.70 3.21 -3.35
C ARG A 29 -6.25 3.01 -1.91
N TYR A 30 -6.99 3.57 -0.96
CA TYR A 30 -6.68 3.38 0.45
C TYR A 30 -7.47 2.19 1.00
N PRO A 31 -6.82 1.17 1.56
CA PRO A 31 -7.51 0.07 2.23
C PRO A 31 -8.39 0.56 3.38
N LEU A 32 -7.93 1.61 4.06
CA LEU A 32 -8.66 2.34 5.10
C LEU A 32 -8.55 3.83 4.78
N PRO A 33 -9.60 4.44 4.20
CA PRO A 33 -9.53 5.77 3.61
C PRO A 33 -9.55 6.87 4.67
N PHE A 34 -8.41 7.13 5.28
CA PHE A 34 -8.17 8.30 6.13
C PHE A 34 -6.81 8.93 5.83
N ALA A 35 -6.71 10.23 6.05
CA ALA A 35 -5.48 10.99 6.16
C ALA A 35 -5.31 11.47 7.60
N SER A 36 -4.10 11.47 8.13
CA SER A 36 -3.83 11.95 9.48
C SER A 36 -2.56 12.77 9.56
N ILE A 37 -2.57 13.73 10.47
CA ILE A 37 -1.41 14.53 10.86
C ILE A 37 -1.23 14.45 12.35
N GLU A 38 0.01 14.61 12.82
CA GLU A 38 0.32 14.76 14.23
C GLU A 38 1.25 15.97 14.45
N TRP A 39 1.10 16.59 15.58
CA TRP A 39 1.95 17.73 15.97
C TRP A 39 2.22 17.75 17.46
N ASN A 40 3.23 18.50 17.85
CA ASN A 40 3.56 18.76 19.24
C ASN A 40 3.07 20.16 19.64
N GLU A 41 2.23 20.25 20.67
CA GLU A 41 1.74 21.54 21.20
C GLU A 41 2.81 22.33 21.96
N ALA A 42 3.88 21.70 22.39
CA ALA A 42 4.86 22.32 23.26
C ALA A 42 5.97 23.08 22.51
N ALA A 43 5.63 24.00 21.65
CA ALA A 43 6.60 25.00 21.18
C ALA A 43 6.99 26.02 22.29
N GLY A 44 6.70 25.79 23.57
CA GLY A 44 7.00 26.77 24.62
C GLY A 44 6.91 26.33 26.08
N GLY A 45 6.81 25.03 26.42
CA GLY A 45 6.67 24.63 27.82
C GLY A 45 7.06 23.18 28.15
N SER A 46 7.33 22.93 29.41
CA SER A 46 7.84 21.69 30.00
C SER A 46 6.85 20.52 29.97
N GLY A 47 6.57 19.99 28.81
CA GLY A 47 5.73 18.80 28.65
C GLY A 47 5.22 18.67 27.23
N ALA A 48 5.91 17.88 26.43
CA ALA A 48 5.52 17.62 25.04
C ALA A 48 4.19 16.90 24.97
N ALA A 49 3.08 17.62 24.77
CA ALA A 49 1.77 17.04 24.49
C ALA A 49 1.65 16.84 22.98
N TRP A 50 1.69 15.59 22.53
CA TRP A 50 1.42 15.23 21.15
C TRP A 50 -0.07 15.17 20.89
N ARG A 51 -0.48 15.76 19.79
CA ARG A 51 -1.86 15.75 19.28
C ARG A 51 -1.91 15.20 17.87
N GLY A 52 -3.07 14.75 17.49
CA GLY A 52 -3.33 14.31 16.14
C GLY A 52 -4.72 14.70 15.69
N ALA A 53 -4.87 14.79 14.38
CA ALA A 53 -6.16 14.89 13.72
C ALA A 53 -6.20 13.95 12.53
N ALA A 54 -7.39 13.46 12.20
CA ALA A 54 -7.59 12.62 11.03
C ALA A 54 -8.88 12.99 10.30
N LEU A 55 -8.79 12.94 8.98
CA LEU A 55 -9.88 13.11 8.04
C LEU A 55 -10.23 11.75 7.43
N HIS A 56 -11.42 11.25 7.73
CA HIS A 56 -11.95 10.00 7.20
C HIS A 56 -12.97 10.28 6.12
N VAL A 57 -12.98 9.48 5.08
CA VAL A 57 -13.90 9.60 3.96
C VAL A 57 -14.53 8.25 3.61
N ILE A 58 -15.71 8.29 3.01
CA ILE A 58 -16.32 7.13 2.37
C ILE A 58 -15.98 7.24 0.88
N PRO A 59 -15.21 6.29 0.30
CA PRO A 59 -14.84 6.36 -1.10
C PRO A 59 -16.05 6.49 -2.01
N SER A 60 -16.01 7.47 -2.90
CA SER A 60 -17.11 7.76 -3.81
C SER A 60 -16.63 8.38 -5.13
N LEU A 61 -17.43 8.22 -6.16
CA LEU A 61 -17.23 8.90 -7.43
C LEU A 61 -17.62 10.37 -7.32
N VAL A 62 -16.98 11.21 -8.13
CA VAL A 62 -17.29 12.64 -8.24
C VAL A 62 -18.52 12.79 -9.11
N ALA A 63 -19.62 13.29 -8.53
CA ALA A 63 -20.81 13.62 -9.30
C ALA A 63 -20.50 14.75 -10.29
N GLY A 64 -20.74 14.51 -11.57
CA GLY A 64 -20.44 15.47 -12.63
C GLY A 64 -18.95 15.67 -12.90
N GLY A 65 -18.12 14.72 -12.53
CA GLY A 65 -16.69 14.70 -12.84
C GLY A 65 -16.39 14.74 -14.34
N ASN A 66 -15.14 14.97 -14.71
CA ASN A 66 -14.70 14.99 -16.12
C ASN A 66 -14.84 13.61 -16.78
N ARG A 67 -14.81 12.55 -15.99
CA ARG A 67 -14.96 11.16 -16.41
C ARG A 67 -15.97 10.44 -15.52
N PRO A 68 -16.65 9.43 -16.05
CA PRO A 68 -17.61 8.65 -15.26
C PRO A 68 -16.96 7.85 -14.13
N ASP A 69 -15.67 7.57 -14.23
CA ASP A 69 -14.86 6.83 -13.25
C ASP A 69 -13.96 7.74 -12.41
N GLN A 70 -14.24 9.04 -12.35
CA GLN A 70 -13.47 9.98 -11.53
C GLN A 70 -13.82 9.81 -10.05
N TRP A 71 -12.84 9.47 -9.25
CA TRP A 71 -12.97 9.32 -7.81
C TRP A 71 -12.60 10.59 -7.06
N TRP A 72 -13.22 10.79 -5.92
CA TRP A 72 -12.70 11.70 -4.93
C TRP A 72 -11.31 11.28 -4.49
N ALA A 73 -10.51 12.24 -4.07
CA ALA A 73 -9.16 12.04 -3.59
C ALA A 73 -9.00 12.49 -2.15
N LEU A 74 -8.05 11.86 -1.46
CA LEU A 74 -7.71 12.10 -0.07
C LEU A 74 -6.20 12.14 0.06
N GLY A 75 -5.68 12.96 0.96
CA GLY A 75 -4.25 12.96 1.21
C GLY A 75 -3.79 14.05 2.15
N VAL A 76 -2.49 14.28 2.11
CA VAL A 76 -1.79 15.28 2.91
C VAL A 76 -0.89 16.14 2.03
N ALA A 77 -0.70 17.39 2.43
CA ALA A 77 0.23 18.31 1.80
C ALA A 77 1.00 19.11 2.86
N ALA A 78 2.27 19.40 2.60
CA ALA A 78 3.08 20.32 3.36
C ALA A 78 3.22 21.62 2.56
N ARG A 79 2.89 22.75 3.16
CA ARG A 79 3.01 24.06 2.49
C ARG A 79 4.46 24.51 2.38
N GLU A 80 4.81 25.21 1.30
CA GLU A 80 6.20 25.62 1.01
C GLU A 80 6.82 26.52 2.05
N GLN A 81 6.04 27.33 2.73
CA GLN A 81 6.53 28.34 3.66
C GLN A 81 6.19 28.09 5.12
N ALA A 82 5.64 26.93 5.43
CA ALA A 82 5.13 26.67 6.76
C ALA A 82 5.59 25.33 7.30
N THR A 83 5.75 25.29 8.60
CA THR A 83 5.76 24.05 9.40
C THR A 83 4.38 23.36 9.40
N GLU A 84 3.48 23.79 8.55
CA GLU A 84 2.09 23.34 8.51
C GLU A 84 1.89 22.23 7.50
N SER A 85 1.22 21.19 7.95
CA SER A 85 0.67 20.15 7.08
C SER A 85 -0.85 20.27 7.03
N ALA A 86 -1.42 20.03 5.86
CA ALA A 86 -2.86 20.02 5.66
C ALA A 86 -3.33 18.62 5.28
N MET A 87 -4.49 18.21 5.81
CA MET A 87 -5.26 17.10 5.30
C MET A 87 -6.22 17.61 4.23
N LEU A 88 -6.31 16.90 3.12
CA LEU A 88 -7.06 17.34 1.96
C LEU A 88 -8.02 16.25 1.49
N SER A 89 -9.24 16.64 1.16
CA SER A 89 -10.17 15.85 0.37
C SER A 89 -10.66 16.70 -0.78
N GLY A 90 -10.66 16.18 -1.99
CA GLY A 90 -11.04 16.93 -3.17
C GLY A 90 -11.34 16.04 -4.37
N PRO A 91 -11.91 16.61 -5.45
CA PRO A 91 -12.25 15.84 -6.63
C PRO A 91 -11.08 15.56 -7.56
N CYS A 92 -9.86 15.86 -7.15
CA CYS A 92 -8.66 15.72 -7.95
C CYS A 92 -7.52 15.08 -7.15
N ALA A 93 -6.81 14.14 -7.75
CA ALA A 93 -5.61 13.57 -7.19
C ALA A 93 -4.38 14.42 -7.56
N SER A 94 -3.44 14.54 -6.62
CA SER A 94 -2.16 15.21 -6.83
C SER A 94 -1.08 14.58 -5.97
N ASN A 95 0.11 14.39 -6.52
CA ASN A 95 1.25 13.90 -5.76
C ASN A 95 2.53 14.70 -6.04
N GLY A 96 2.40 15.98 -6.34
CA GLY A 96 3.51 16.90 -6.65
C GLY A 96 4.20 16.64 -7.99
N ARG A 97 3.89 15.56 -8.69
CA ARG A 97 4.52 15.19 -9.97
C ARG A 97 3.55 14.60 -10.99
N HIS A 98 2.25 14.84 -10.86
CA HIS A 98 1.24 14.13 -11.64
C HIS A 98 1.43 12.62 -11.52
N SER A 99 0.62 11.99 -10.70
CA SER A 99 0.76 10.60 -10.31
C SER A 99 1.05 9.69 -11.50
N VAL A 100 2.26 9.22 -11.60
CA VAL A 100 2.67 8.32 -12.66
C VAL A 100 2.76 6.93 -12.07
N VAL A 101 1.86 6.07 -12.49
CA VAL A 101 1.98 4.64 -12.18
C VAL A 101 2.88 4.04 -13.25
N LYS A 102 4.01 3.47 -12.85
CA LYS A 102 4.84 2.70 -13.77
C LYS A 102 4.06 1.47 -14.21
N ALA A 103 3.61 1.49 -15.45
CA ALA A 103 3.02 0.34 -16.09
C ALA A 103 4.11 -0.63 -16.57
N ARG A 104 3.71 -1.84 -16.91
CA ARG A 104 4.57 -2.84 -17.55
C ARG A 104 5.44 -2.22 -18.64
N GLN A 105 6.68 -2.67 -18.78
CA GLN A 105 7.64 -2.27 -19.83
C GLN A 105 8.11 -0.81 -19.77
N ASP A 106 8.32 -0.28 -18.59
CA ASP A 106 8.81 1.08 -18.37
C ASP A 106 7.96 2.21 -18.99
N LYS A 107 6.75 1.90 -19.40
CA LYS A 107 5.77 2.91 -19.80
C LYS A 107 5.11 3.50 -18.56
N PHE A 108 5.11 4.80 -18.49
CA PHE A 108 4.38 5.55 -17.49
C PHE A 108 2.99 5.85 -18.03
N LEU A 109 1.96 5.53 -17.26
CA LEU A 109 0.62 6.05 -17.53
C LEU A 109 0.52 7.36 -16.77
N GLU A 110 0.49 8.46 -17.52
CA GLU A 110 0.08 9.73 -16.93
C GLU A 110 -1.34 9.60 -16.41
N TYR A 111 -1.58 10.27 -15.30
CA TYR A 111 -2.94 10.37 -14.77
C TYR A 111 -3.71 11.37 -15.63
N PRO A 112 -4.55 10.96 -16.58
CA PRO A 112 -5.28 11.90 -17.39
C PRO A 112 -6.28 12.64 -16.48
N ASP A 113 -6.40 13.93 -16.69
CA ASP A 113 -7.39 14.77 -16.00
C ASP A 113 -7.28 14.78 -14.47
N VAL A 114 -6.09 15.05 -13.98
CA VAL A 114 -5.82 15.24 -12.54
C VAL A 114 -6.74 16.34 -11.97
N TRP A 115 -7.15 17.28 -12.78
CA TRP A 115 -7.96 18.43 -12.41
C TRP A 115 -9.40 18.29 -12.88
N MET A 116 -10.33 18.70 -12.04
CA MET A 116 -11.74 18.79 -12.40
C MET A 116 -12.07 20.16 -12.99
N ARG A 117 -12.74 20.20 -14.13
CA ARG A 117 -13.25 21.43 -14.69
C ARG A 117 -14.50 21.88 -13.93
N LEU A 118 -14.39 22.97 -13.20
CA LEU A 118 -15.53 23.59 -12.57
C LEU A 118 -16.37 24.36 -13.62
N ARG A 119 -17.68 24.27 -13.47
CA ARG A 119 -18.67 24.96 -14.34
C ARG A 119 -19.62 25.78 -13.48
N PRO A 120 -20.12 26.89 -13.96
CA PRO A 120 -21.15 27.65 -13.24
C PRO A 120 -22.37 26.76 -12.89
N GLY A 121 -22.85 26.88 -11.67
CA GLY A 121 -23.96 26.07 -11.16
C GLY A 121 -23.61 24.64 -10.75
N MET A 122 -22.36 24.23 -10.86
CA MET A 122 -21.93 22.91 -10.40
C MET A 122 -21.97 22.83 -8.87
N VAL A 123 -22.60 21.77 -8.36
CA VAL A 123 -22.60 21.44 -6.94
C VAL A 123 -21.61 20.30 -6.71
N VAL A 124 -20.70 20.51 -5.76
CA VAL A 124 -19.72 19.52 -5.33
C VAL A 124 -20.00 19.17 -3.88
N GLU A 125 -20.36 17.92 -3.64
CA GLU A 125 -20.74 17.45 -2.30
C GLU A 125 -19.88 16.27 -1.90
N LYS A 126 -19.42 16.29 -0.65
CA LYS A 126 -18.64 15.20 -0.06
C LYS A 126 -18.90 15.10 1.44
N THR A 127 -19.21 13.90 1.89
CA THR A 127 -19.30 13.60 3.31
C THR A 127 -17.96 13.09 3.84
N PHE A 128 -17.52 13.67 4.93
CA PHE A 128 -16.29 13.26 5.63
C PHE A 128 -16.50 13.32 7.13
N PHE A 129 -15.62 12.68 7.86
CA PHE A 129 -15.58 12.71 9.32
C PHE A 129 -14.19 13.20 9.78
N LEU A 130 -14.19 14.17 10.65
CA LEU A 130 -12.98 14.71 11.27
C LEU A 130 -12.91 14.29 12.73
N GLU A 131 -11.76 13.79 13.16
CA GLU A 131 -11.48 13.51 14.56
C GLU A 131 -10.19 14.20 15.01
N ALA A 132 -10.14 14.61 16.30
CA ALA A 132 -8.96 15.09 16.97
C ALA A 132 -8.73 14.25 18.22
N TYR A 133 -7.47 13.94 18.53
CA TYR A 133 -7.14 12.99 19.60
C TYR A 133 -5.76 13.27 20.20
N PRO A 134 -5.53 12.88 21.46
CA PRO A 134 -4.19 12.87 22.04
C PRO A 134 -3.36 11.77 21.43
N VAL A 135 -2.07 12.01 21.30
CA VAL A 135 -1.07 11.06 20.79
C VAL A 135 -0.08 10.75 21.90
N ALA A 136 0.16 9.48 22.17
CA ALA A 136 0.99 9.06 23.29
C ALA A 136 2.48 9.41 23.11
N ARG A 137 2.96 9.41 21.88
CA ARG A 137 4.35 9.74 21.52
C ARG A 137 4.43 10.04 20.03
N GLN A 138 5.49 10.69 19.60
CA GLN A 138 5.78 10.91 18.18
C GLN A 138 5.73 9.62 17.39
N GLY A 139 5.12 9.68 16.22
CA GLY A 139 4.95 8.56 15.30
C GLY A 139 3.81 7.58 15.66
N ALA A 140 3.06 7.86 16.74
CA ALA A 140 1.91 7.03 17.12
C ALA A 140 0.54 7.60 16.67
N GLY A 141 0.53 8.76 16.01
CA GLY A 141 -0.69 9.46 15.63
C GLY A 141 -1.62 8.67 14.73
N PHE A 142 -1.09 7.76 13.91
CA PHE A 142 -1.91 6.93 13.02
C PHE A 142 -2.75 5.86 13.74
N GLN A 143 -2.45 5.52 14.98
CA GLN A 143 -3.09 4.39 15.70
C GLN A 143 -4.56 4.64 16.00
N THR A 144 -4.91 5.87 16.41
CA THR A 144 -6.29 6.22 16.71
C THR A 144 -7.17 6.22 15.46
N PRO A 145 -6.83 6.92 14.37
CA PRO A 145 -7.64 6.87 13.16
C PRO A 145 -7.69 5.49 12.51
N LEU A 146 -6.65 4.68 12.65
CA LEU A 146 -6.69 3.29 12.21
C LEU A 146 -7.80 2.51 12.92
N ARG A 147 -7.90 2.63 14.25
CA ARG A 147 -8.97 1.98 15.03
C ARG A 147 -10.36 2.52 14.69
N THR A 148 -10.46 3.83 14.50
CA THR A 148 -11.71 4.48 14.09
C THR A 148 -12.14 4.01 12.70
N ALA A 149 -11.23 3.94 11.74
CA ALA A 149 -11.50 3.43 10.40
C ALA A 149 -11.97 1.97 10.44
N LEU A 150 -11.28 1.10 11.17
CA LEU A 150 -11.67 -0.31 11.33
C LEU A 150 -13.08 -0.47 11.92
N ARG A 151 -13.48 0.38 12.88
CA ARG A 151 -14.82 0.36 13.45
C ARG A 151 -15.88 0.88 12.49
N ARG A 152 -15.57 1.94 11.74
CA ARG A 152 -16.52 2.61 10.82
C ARG A 152 -16.78 1.82 9.56
N TYR A 153 -15.73 1.29 8.96
CA TYR A 153 -15.87 0.52 7.71
C TYR A 153 -16.24 -0.93 7.98
N GLY A 154 -16.24 -1.34 9.25
CA GLY A 154 -16.56 -2.69 9.67
C GLY A 154 -15.54 -3.73 9.19
N PRO A 155 -15.74 -4.99 9.52
CA PRO A 155 -14.96 -6.05 8.95
C PRO A 155 -15.23 -6.14 7.45
N PHE A 156 -14.18 -6.31 6.65
CA PHE A 156 -14.35 -6.63 5.25
C PHE A 156 -15.19 -7.90 5.09
N SER A 157 -16.13 -7.87 4.16
CA SER A 157 -16.89 -9.08 3.85
C SER A 157 -15.93 -10.14 3.33
N LEU A 158 -15.92 -11.28 3.98
CA LEU A 158 -15.19 -12.46 3.54
C LEU A 158 -16.09 -13.39 2.69
N GLN A 159 -17.31 -12.98 2.43
CA GLN A 159 -18.24 -13.74 1.60
C GLN A 159 -17.69 -13.88 0.18
N GLY A 160 -17.65 -15.11 -0.31
CA GLY A 160 -17.13 -15.42 -1.63
C GLY A 160 -15.60 -15.53 -1.72
N LEU A 161 -14.85 -15.24 -0.63
CA LEU A 161 -13.43 -15.54 -0.60
C LEU A 161 -13.19 -17.01 -0.28
N PRO A 162 -12.14 -17.63 -0.86
CA PRO A 162 -11.79 -19.00 -0.52
C PRO A 162 -11.42 -19.11 0.96
N GLY A 163 -11.80 -20.20 1.59
CA GLY A 163 -11.39 -20.50 2.96
C GLY A 163 -9.86 -20.61 3.08
N TYR A 164 -9.36 -20.50 4.30
CA TYR A 164 -7.92 -20.49 4.56
C TYR A 164 -7.19 -21.74 4.01
N ASP A 165 -7.78 -22.92 4.18
CA ASP A 165 -7.21 -24.17 3.67
C ASP A 165 -7.21 -24.22 2.13
N GLN A 166 -8.23 -23.67 1.49
CA GLN A 166 -8.23 -23.56 0.03
C GLN A 166 -7.15 -22.61 -0.44
N THR A 167 -7.01 -21.45 0.22
CA THR A 167 -5.94 -20.49 -0.09
C THR A 167 -4.55 -21.12 0.04
N ILE A 168 -4.31 -21.93 1.08
CA ILE A 168 -3.03 -22.65 1.25
C ILE A 168 -2.81 -23.62 0.10
N ARG A 169 -3.82 -24.41 -0.28
CA ARG A 169 -3.72 -25.37 -1.40
C ARG A 169 -3.42 -24.64 -2.72
N ASP A 170 -4.12 -23.54 -3.01
CA ASP A 170 -3.91 -22.77 -4.24
C ASP A 170 -2.51 -22.18 -4.29
N LYS A 171 -2.02 -21.64 -3.17
CA LYS A 171 -0.65 -21.14 -3.05
C LYS A 171 0.39 -22.24 -3.18
N TYR A 172 0.12 -23.42 -2.65
CA TYR A 172 0.99 -24.58 -2.83
C TYR A 172 1.04 -25.02 -4.29
N GLN A 173 -0.09 -25.13 -4.97
CA GLN A 173 -0.14 -25.45 -6.41
C GLN A 173 0.61 -24.41 -7.23
N PHE A 174 0.46 -23.12 -6.90
CA PHE A 174 1.23 -22.05 -7.52
C PHE A 174 2.74 -22.24 -7.27
N ALA A 175 3.16 -22.57 -6.07
CA ALA A 175 4.57 -22.85 -5.76
C ALA A 175 5.11 -24.05 -6.55
N CYS A 176 4.33 -25.13 -6.66
CA CYS A 176 4.68 -26.30 -7.48
C CYS A 176 4.90 -25.93 -8.94
N ALA A 177 4.03 -25.10 -9.52
CA ALA A 177 4.14 -24.63 -10.90
C ALA A 177 5.36 -23.74 -11.14
N ARG A 178 5.88 -23.09 -10.09
CA ARG A 178 7.04 -22.18 -10.15
C ARG A 178 8.34 -22.85 -9.77
N PHE A 179 8.32 -24.06 -9.19
CA PHE A 179 9.52 -24.78 -8.85
C PHE A 179 10.22 -25.30 -10.10
N ARG A 180 11.49 -24.97 -10.26
CA ARG A 180 12.37 -25.51 -11.29
C ARG A 180 13.25 -26.55 -10.64
N ASP A 181 12.99 -27.80 -11.00
CA ASP A 181 13.71 -28.97 -10.48
C ASP A 181 14.95 -29.25 -11.32
N ARG A 182 15.93 -28.36 -11.24
CA ARG A 182 17.22 -28.53 -11.89
C ARG A 182 18.24 -29.12 -10.93
N GLU A 183 19.15 -29.91 -11.44
CA GLU A 183 20.14 -30.58 -10.59
C GLU A 183 21.08 -29.57 -9.90
N GLN A 184 21.53 -28.56 -10.66
CA GLN A 184 22.53 -27.61 -10.19
C GLN A 184 21.93 -26.36 -9.51
N ASP A 185 20.76 -25.93 -9.94
CA ASP A 185 20.12 -24.70 -9.52
C ASP A 185 18.61 -24.84 -9.27
N PRO A 186 18.19 -25.72 -8.34
CA PRO A 186 16.78 -25.86 -8.00
C PRO A 186 16.25 -24.65 -7.23
N GLY A 187 15.05 -24.19 -7.58
CA GLY A 187 14.47 -23.02 -6.91
C GLY A 187 13.10 -22.61 -7.42
N PHE A 188 12.52 -21.58 -6.79
CA PHE A 188 11.24 -21.02 -7.17
C PHE A 188 11.43 -19.84 -8.13
N GLU A 189 10.95 -20.00 -9.34
CA GLU A 189 11.05 -18.98 -10.38
C GLU A 189 10.19 -17.75 -10.06
N MET A 190 10.80 -16.58 -10.20
CA MET A 190 10.15 -15.30 -10.02
C MET A 190 9.92 -14.63 -11.38
N PHE A 191 8.74 -14.04 -11.54
CA PHE A 191 8.38 -13.22 -12.71
C PHE A 191 8.62 -13.88 -14.08
N PRO A 192 8.21 -15.12 -14.33
CA PRO A 192 8.49 -15.78 -15.61
C PRO A 192 7.84 -15.08 -16.81
N ASP A 193 6.78 -14.30 -16.56
CA ASP A 193 6.06 -13.55 -17.60
C ASP A 193 6.74 -12.22 -17.96
N PHE A 194 7.71 -11.76 -17.17
CA PHE A 194 8.32 -10.44 -17.30
C PHE A 194 9.76 -10.47 -17.80
N VAL A 195 10.46 -11.53 -17.48
CA VAL A 195 11.90 -11.63 -17.71
C VAL A 195 12.14 -12.95 -18.43
N GLY A 196 12.70 -12.88 -19.61
CA GLY A 196 13.09 -14.08 -20.34
C GLY A 196 14.14 -14.89 -19.57
N GLY A 197 13.93 -16.20 -19.49
CA GLY A 197 14.80 -17.11 -18.75
C GLY A 197 14.36 -17.36 -17.31
N THR A 198 15.14 -18.18 -16.60
CA THR A 198 14.86 -18.53 -15.19
C THR A 198 15.57 -17.56 -14.27
N HIS A 199 14.79 -16.90 -13.42
CA HIS A 199 15.31 -15.93 -12.48
C HIS A 199 14.88 -16.25 -11.04
N TYR A 200 15.84 -16.33 -10.15
CA TYR A 200 15.63 -16.44 -8.71
C TYR A 200 16.02 -15.12 -8.05
N VAL A 201 15.07 -14.45 -7.43
CA VAL A 201 15.35 -13.17 -6.74
C VAL A 201 15.92 -13.47 -5.35
N MET A 202 17.24 -13.39 -5.21
CA MET A 202 17.96 -13.84 -4.03
C MET A 202 17.86 -12.91 -2.82
N GLY A 203 17.74 -11.62 -3.02
CA GLY A 203 17.86 -10.65 -1.92
C GLY A 203 16.64 -9.77 -1.67
N TRP A 204 15.59 -9.88 -2.45
CA TRP A 204 14.45 -8.97 -2.34
C TRP A 204 13.35 -9.52 -1.42
N CYS A 205 13.14 -8.83 -0.30
CA CYS A 205 12.09 -9.16 0.68
C CYS A 205 12.13 -10.61 1.20
N GLY A 206 13.29 -11.25 1.20
CA GLY A 206 13.44 -12.63 1.63
C GLY A 206 12.76 -13.67 0.72
N GLN A 207 12.35 -13.30 -0.48
CA GLN A 207 11.51 -14.14 -1.34
C GLN A 207 12.17 -15.45 -1.73
N ALA A 208 13.49 -15.46 -1.93
CA ALA A 208 14.21 -16.66 -2.31
C ALA A 208 14.12 -17.78 -1.24
N ALA A 209 14.19 -17.41 0.04
CA ALA A 209 14.07 -18.35 1.15
C ALA A 209 12.61 -18.54 1.61
N ALA A 210 11.75 -17.55 1.41
CA ALA A 210 10.40 -17.53 1.99
C ALA A 210 9.52 -18.69 1.51
N ALA A 211 9.58 -19.05 0.23
CA ALA A 211 8.81 -20.16 -0.32
C ALA A 211 9.24 -21.50 0.30
N GLY A 212 10.55 -21.77 0.40
CA GLY A 212 11.07 -22.97 1.03
C GLY A 212 10.71 -23.05 2.52
N ALA A 213 10.91 -21.95 3.26
CA ALA A 213 10.55 -21.89 4.69
C ALA A 213 9.04 -22.07 4.92
N ALA A 214 8.19 -21.48 4.07
CA ALA A 214 6.75 -21.67 4.15
C ALA A 214 6.33 -23.12 3.92
N LEU A 215 6.91 -23.81 2.94
CA LEU A 215 6.62 -25.21 2.67
C LEU A 215 7.02 -26.11 3.83
N LEU A 216 8.17 -25.88 4.46
CA LEU A 216 8.58 -26.62 5.67
C LEU A 216 7.62 -26.38 6.83
N THR A 217 7.18 -25.13 7.02
CA THR A 217 6.22 -24.79 8.08
C THR A 217 4.85 -25.43 7.86
N LEU A 218 4.43 -25.58 6.60
CA LEU A 218 3.12 -26.10 6.23
C LEU A 218 3.12 -27.60 5.92
N ASP A 219 4.25 -28.29 6.04
CA ASP A 219 4.43 -29.70 5.66
C ASP A 219 3.29 -30.60 6.16
N LYS A 220 3.05 -30.59 7.48
CA LYS A 220 2.00 -31.42 8.10
C LYS A 220 0.59 -31.10 7.59
N ARG A 221 0.36 -29.87 7.14
CA ARG A 221 -0.95 -29.43 6.64
C ARG A 221 -1.13 -29.73 5.16
N LEU A 222 -0.05 -29.70 4.41
CA LEU A 222 -0.05 -30.02 2.98
C LEU A 222 -0.14 -31.52 2.74
N GLY A 223 0.53 -32.32 3.58
CA GLY A 223 0.54 -33.79 3.47
C GLY A 223 1.14 -34.30 2.16
N ASP A 224 1.98 -33.50 1.49
CA ASP A 224 2.64 -33.86 0.23
C ASP A 224 4.16 -33.83 0.41
N PRO A 225 4.84 -35.01 0.32
CA PRO A 225 6.29 -35.08 0.53
C PRO A 225 7.08 -34.25 -0.48
N ARG A 226 6.52 -33.86 -1.61
CA ARG A 226 7.15 -32.94 -2.57
C ARG A 226 7.38 -31.57 -1.96
N ALA A 227 6.54 -31.13 -1.04
CA ALA A 227 6.69 -29.83 -0.38
C ALA A 227 8.03 -29.73 0.34
N VAL A 228 8.38 -30.76 1.13
CA VAL A 228 9.66 -30.84 1.84
C VAL A 228 10.82 -30.95 0.86
N SER A 229 10.71 -31.78 -0.16
CA SER A 229 11.77 -31.96 -1.17
C SER A 229 12.08 -30.63 -1.87
N MET A 230 11.07 -29.91 -2.36
CA MET A 230 11.23 -28.59 -3.00
C MET A 230 11.85 -27.56 -2.04
N ALA A 231 11.38 -27.56 -0.79
CA ALA A 231 11.89 -26.66 0.24
C ALA A 231 13.38 -26.88 0.51
N VAL A 232 13.76 -28.13 0.82
CA VAL A 232 15.13 -28.49 1.14
C VAL A 232 16.08 -28.22 -0.03
N ARG A 233 15.68 -28.57 -1.25
CA ARG A 233 16.50 -28.33 -2.44
C ARG A 233 16.70 -26.84 -2.71
N SER A 234 15.63 -26.03 -2.63
CA SER A 234 15.76 -24.58 -2.83
C SER A 234 16.57 -23.88 -1.75
N LEU A 235 16.39 -24.27 -0.48
CA LEU A 235 17.16 -23.69 0.63
C LEU A 235 18.63 -24.10 0.59
N ASN A 236 18.93 -25.34 0.25
CA ASN A 236 20.31 -25.80 0.09
C ASN A 236 21.02 -25.11 -1.09
N HIS A 237 20.31 -24.84 -2.17
CA HIS A 237 20.87 -24.04 -3.28
C HIS A 237 21.22 -22.63 -2.80
N LEU A 238 20.28 -21.96 -2.12
CA LEU A 238 20.50 -20.62 -1.56
C LEU A 238 21.64 -20.53 -0.57
N ALA A 239 21.82 -21.57 0.24
CA ALA A 239 22.92 -21.61 1.23
C ALA A 239 24.31 -21.80 0.61
N LYS A 240 24.38 -22.18 -0.66
CA LYS A 240 25.65 -22.37 -1.40
C LYS A 240 25.98 -21.21 -2.33
N ALA A 241 25.00 -20.36 -2.63
CA ALA A 241 25.13 -19.19 -3.52
C ALA A 241 25.68 -17.97 -2.78
#